data_d6751e95f7746560fa798f43356217e1
#
_entry.id   d6751e95f7746560fa798f43356217e1
#
_cell.length_a   1.000
_cell.length_b   1.000
_cell.length_c   1.000
_cell.angle_alpha   90.00
_cell.angle_beta   90.00
_cell.angle_gamma   90.00
#
_symmetry.space_group_name_H-M   'P 1'
#
loop_
_entity.id
_entity.type
_entity.pdbx_description
1 polymer ?
#
loop_
_entity_poly.entity_id
_entity_poly.type
_entity_poly.pdbx_seq_one_letter_code
_entity_poly.pdbx_strand_id
1 'polypeptide(L)'
;MSHSETSEDTHISERPRQPWVRAIVTVVVLVALVYAGLEAAHKLPHWLNPFGETTKDRSAPVVLNSIQNLSRYEAATGNYQVVVDLEKDAKFLPGQLRGERTLFVGNGSVDAYVDFSHIANGALTVDKKTNTVTVKVPHAQLEKTNLDPKHSYVFARQRGLFNRFGDFFSSNPNQQQQLYVLSAQKIQDAANASGLAQRADINTKQMLTNMLKALGFKVVTVTFATSP
;
A
#
# COMPACT_ATOMS: atom_id res chain seq x y z
N MET A 1 -67.41 74.06 -52.79
CA MET A 1 -66.10 73.58 -53.17
C MET A 1 -65.43 73.26 -51.82
N SER A 2 -65.47 72.10 -51.48
CA SER A 2 -64.73 70.96 -51.82
C SER A 2 -63.75 70.57 -50.75
N HIS A 3 -63.81 69.41 -50.48
CA HIS A 3 -62.90 68.37 -50.00
C HIS A 3 -62.89 68.02 -48.48
N SER A 4 -63.62 66.97 -48.31
CA SER A 4 -63.50 66.02 -47.18
C SER A 4 -62.24 65.23 -47.31
N GLU A 5 -61.47 65.14 -46.29
CA GLU A 5 -60.47 64.11 -46.13
C GLU A 5 -60.78 63.28 -44.88
N THR A 6 -61.09 62.05 -45.17
CA THR A 6 -61.35 61.00 -44.20
C THR A 6 -60.01 60.45 -43.72
N SER A 7 -59.69 60.62 -42.42
CA SER A 7 -58.58 59.91 -41.82
C SER A 7 -59.05 58.63 -41.18
N GLU A 8 -58.50 57.54 -41.68
CA GLU A 8 -58.73 56.17 -41.28
C GLU A 8 -57.89 55.87 -40.06
N ASP A 9 -58.55 55.80 -38.91
CA ASP A 9 -57.87 55.37 -37.62
C ASP A 9 -57.68 53.87 -37.66
N THR A 10 -56.43 53.46 -37.80
CA THR A 10 -56.01 52.05 -37.67
C THR A 10 -55.85 51.70 -36.18
N HIS A 11 -56.88 51.13 -35.59
CA HIS A 11 -56.83 50.54 -34.28
C HIS A 11 -55.91 49.32 -34.29
N ILE A 12 -54.69 49.48 -33.78
CA ILE A 12 -53.77 48.34 -33.44
C ILE A 12 -54.26 47.76 -32.11
N SER A 13 -54.91 46.63 -32.20
CA SER A 13 -55.32 45.82 -31.02
C SER A 13 -54.08 45.27 -30.30
N GLU A 14 -53.68 45.91 -29.21
CA GLU A 14 -52.73 45.32 -28.27
C GLU A 14 -53.40 44.19 -27.50
N ARG A 15 -52.96 42.93 -27.83
CA ARG A 15 -53.35 41.76 -27.05
C ARG A 15 -52.76 41.86 -25.64
N PRO A 16 -53.52 41.68 -24.54
CA PRO A 16 -53.01 41.73 -23.20
C PRO A 16 -52.00 40.56 -23.00
N ARG A 17 -50.75 40.92 -22.78
CA ARG A 17 -49.68 39.96 -22.44
C ARG A 17 -49.97 39.39 -21.06
N GLN A 18 -50.45 38.13 -21.03
CA GLN A 18 -50.83 37.42 -19.81
C GLN A 18 -49.64 37.34 -18.87
N PRO A 19 -49.71 37.86 -17.61
CA PRO A 19 -48.58 37.94 -16.70
C PRO A 19 -48.00 36.53 -16.31
N TRP A 20 -48.85 35.51 -16.36
CA TRP A 20 -48.45 34.14 -16.07
C TRP A 20 -47.49 33.55 -17.12
N VAL A 21 -47.61 33.95 -18.41
CA VAL A 21 -46.69 33.52 -19.46
C VAL A 21 -45.30 34.08 -19.22
N ARG A 22 -45.20 35.32 -18.74
CA ARG A 22 -43.92 35.93 -18.37
C ARG A 22 -43.29 35.19 -17.19
N ALA A 23 -44.09 34.83 -16.16
CA ALA A 23 -43.63 34.07 -15.02
C ALA A 23 -43.09 32.68 -15.42
N ILE A 24 -43.80 31.95 -16.30
CA ILE A 24 -43.35 30.66 -16.80
C ILE A 24 -42.06 30.81 -17.63
N VAL A 25 -41.96 31.78 -18.51
CA VAL A 25 -40.75 32.03 -19.28
C VAL A 25 -39.55 32.35 -18.35
N THR A 26 -39.76 33.16 -17.31
CA THR A 26 -38.71 33.48 -16.36
C THR A 26 -38.23 32.23 -15.59
N VAL A 27 -39.16 31.36 -15.19
CA VAL A 27 -38.81 30.10 -14.48
C VAL A 27 -38.04 29.16 -15.43
N VAL A 28 -38.48 29.01 -16.68
CA VAL A 28 -37.80 28.18 -17.69
C VAL A 28 -36.39 28.70 -17.97
N VAL A 29 -36.21 30.02 -18.08
CA VAL A 29 -34.87 30.62 -18.27
C VAL A 29 -33.99 30.40 -17.06
N LEU A 30 -34.51 30.51 -15.83
CA LEU A 30 -33.75 30.25 -14.62
C LEU A 30 -33.32 28.78 -14.51
N VAL A 31 -34.22 27.85 -14.82
CA VAL A 31 -33.90 26.42 -14.86
C VAL A 31 -32.85 26.11 -15.92
N ALA A 32 -32.96 26.70 -17.10
CA ALA A 32 -31.99 26.54 -18.17
C ALA A 32 -30.61 27.11 -17.80
N LEU A 33 -30.58 28.26 -17.10
CA LEU A 33 -29.31 28.84 -16.59
C LEU A 33 -28.67 27.98 -15.50
N VAL A 34 -29.47 27.41 -14.60
CA VAL A 34 -28.96 26.48 -13.56
C VAL A 34 -28.43 25.22 -14.25
N TYR A 35 -29.15 24.66 -15.22
CA TYR A 35 -28.69 23.47 -15.94
C TYR A 35 -27.42 23.74 -16.74
N ALA A 36 -27.34 24.87 -17.45
CA ALA A 36 -26.15 25.30 -18.18
C ALA A 36 -24.95 25.56 -17.21
N GLY A 37 -25.22 26.08 -16.01
CA GLY A 37 -24.22 26.27 -14.99
C GLY A 37 -23.66 24.95 -14.44
N LEU A 38 -24.52 23.94 -14.22
CA LEU A 38 -24.11 22.60 -13.80
C LEU A 38 -23.28 21.89 -14.89
N GLU A 39 -23.71 21.97 -16.15
CA GLU A 39 -22.97 21.42 -17.29
C GLU A 39 -21.60 22.11 -17.48
N ALA A 40 -21.56 23.44 -17.31
CA ALA A 40 -20.31 24.19 -17.38
C ALA A 40 -19.35 23.85 -16.21
N ALA A 41 -19.89 23.58 -15.03
CA ALA A 41 -19.09 23.17 -13.86
C ALA A 41 -18.36 21.83 -14.09
N HIS A 42 -18.95 20.91 -14.86
CA HIS A 42 -18.29 19.65 -15.22
C HIS A 42 -17.18 19.79 -16.28
N LYS A 43 -17.17 20.91 -17.02
CA LYS A 43 -16.17 21.21 -18.06
C LYS A 43 -15.10 22.21 -17.63
N LEU A 44 -15.15 22.67 -16.36
CA LEU A 44 -14.13 23.58 -15.84
C LEU A 44 -12.78 22.88 -15.75
N PRO A 45 -11.71 23.50 -16.28
CA PRO A 45 -10.38 22.95 -16.13
C PRO A 45 -10.03 22.80 -14.65
N HIS A 46 -9.31 21.77 -14.32
CA HIS A 46 -8.95 21.34 -12.95
C HIS A 46 -8.41 22.46 -12.04
N TRP A 47 -7.79 23.49 -12.61
CA TRP A 47 -7.25 24.64 -11.87
C TRP A 47 -8.31 25.62 -11.35
N LEU A 48 -9.53 25.53 -11.82
CA LEU A 48 -10.68 26.36 -11.40
C LEU A 48 -11.61 25.66 -10.40
N ASN A 49 -11.26 24.47 -9.92
CA ASN A 49 -12.07 23.77 -8.92
C ASN A 49 -11.68 24.24 -7.51
N PRO A 50 -12.42 25.16 -6.87
CA PRO A 50 -12.10 25.70 -5.56
C PRO A 50 -12.26 24.68 -4.43
N PHE A 51 -12.90 23.53 -4.69
CA PHE A 51 -13.13 22.44 -3.74
C PHE A 51 -12.36 21.17 -4.08
N GLY A 52 -11.48 21.22 -5.09
CA GLY A 52 -10.64 20.11 -5.46
C GLY A 52 -9.54 19.88 -4.42
N GLU A 53 -9.54 18.74 -3.74
CA GLU A 53 -8.42 18.31 -2.90
C GLU A 53 -7.24 17.93 -3.78
N THR A 54 -6.16 18.70 -3.71
CA THR A 54 -4.88 18.35 -4.32
C THR A 54 -3.98 17.76 -3.27
N THR A 55 -3.73 16.45 -3.34
CA THR A 55 -2.70 15.81 -2.54
C THR A 55 -1.33 16.26 -3.06
N LYS A 56 -0.68 17.14 -2.32
CA LYS A 56 0.68 17.58 -2.63
C LYS A 56 1.65 16.78 -1.78
N ASP A 57 2.45 15.94 -2.41
CA ASP A 57 3.58 15.29 -1.75
C ASP A 57 4.62 16.35 -1.39
N ARG A 58 4.78 16.59 -0.08
CA ARG A 58 5.78 17.51 0.49
C ARG A 58 6.90 16.73 1.17
N SER A 59 7.06 15.46 0.83
CA SER A 59 8.13 14.65 1.38
C SER A 59 9.47 15.29 1.08
N ALA A 60 10.34 15.34 2.08
CA ALA A 60 11.71 15.79 1.87
C ALA A 60 12.46 14.79 0.97
N PRO A 61 13.43 15.23 0.18
CA PRO A 61 14.27 14.32 -0.61
C PRO A 61 14.90 13.28 0.32
N VAL A 62 14.86 12.02 -0.10
CA VAL A 62 15.55 10.95 0.63
C VAL A 62 17.04 11.22 0.60
N VAL A 63 17.61 11.45 1.79
CA VAL A 63 19.07 11.61 1.94
C VAL A 63 19.66 10.24 2.20
N LEU A 64 20.46 9.75 1.28
CA LEU A 64 21.21 8.52 1.48
C LEU A 64 22.37 8.79 2.45
N ASN A 65 22.21 8.40 3.71
CA ASN A 65 23.20 8.67 4.76
C ASN A 65 24.45 7.78 4.67
N SER A 66 24.32 6.60 4.08
CA SER A 66 25.46 5.70 3.86
C SER A 66 25.18 4.72 2.71
N ILE A 67 26.23 4.45 1.93
CA ILE A 67 26.25 3.33 1.00
C ILE A 67 27.15 2.27 1.64
N GLN A 68 26.59 1.11 1.91
CA GLN A 68 27.36 -0.04 2.39
C GLN A 68 27.50 -1.04 1.24
N ASN A 69 28.73 -1.52 1.04
CA ASN A 69 28.98 -2.65 0.15
C ASN A 69 28.46 -3.91 0.82
N LEU A 70 27.29 -4.38 0.41
CA LEU A 70 26.65 -5.58 0.92
C LEU A 70 27.03 -6.75 0.01
N SER A 71 27.81 -7.68 0.55
CA SER A 71 28.10 -8.97 -0.09
C SER A 71 27.16 -10.05 0.48
N ARG A 72 25.85 -9.91 0.26
CA ARG A 72 24.85 -10.84 0.79
C ARG A 72 24.16 -11.59 -0.34
N TYR A 73 23.88 -12.86 -0.08
CA TYR A 73 23.13 -13.74 -0.97
C TYR A 73 21.77 -14.07 -0.35
N GLU A 74 20.70 -13.60 -0.95
CA GLU A 74 19.35 -13.95 -0.57
C GLU A 74 19.03 -15.36 -1.10
N ALA A 75 19.01 -16.32 -0.18
CA ALA A 75 18.97 -17.74 -0.52
C ALA A 75 17.56 -18.35 -0.46
N ALA A 76 16.65 -17.73 0.28
CA ALA A 76 15.25 -18.14 0.39
C ALA A 76 14.35 -16.97 0.82
N THR A 77 13.10 -16.99 0.40
CA THR A 77 12.04 -16.05 0.80
C THR A 77 10.83 -16.82 1.29
N GLY A 78 10.27 -16.40 2.43
CA GLY A 78 9.00 -16.90 2.95
C GLY A 78 7.91 -15.84 2.84
N ASN A 79 6.75 -16.19 2.28
CA ASN A 79 5.56 -15.35 2.29
C ASN A 79 4.59 -15.85 3.35
N TYR A 80 4.10 -14.95 4.19
CA TYR A 80 3.28 -15.26 5.36
C TYR A 80 2.02 -14.43 5.38
N GLN A 81 0.94 -15.06 5.82
CA GLN A 81 -0.30 -14.41 6.14
C GLN A 81 -0.67 -14.72 7.58
N VAL A 82 -0.96 -13.71 8.37
CA VAL A 82 -1.32 -13.85 9.79
C VAL A 82 -2.63 -13.16 10.08
N VAL A 83 -3.38 -13.71 11.02
CA VAL A 83 -4.58 -13.06 11.55
C VAL A 83 -4.26 -12.51 12.93
N VAL A 84 -4.42 -11.22 13.10
CA VAL A 84 -4.32 -10.52 14.38
C VAL A 84 -5.73 -10.26 14.88
N ASP A 85 -6.05 -10.75 16.07
CA ASP A 85 -7.29 -10.49 16.79
C ASP A 85 -6.96 -9.55 17.95
N LEU A 86 -7.36 -8.29 17.81
CA LEU A 86 -7.10 -7.25 18.79
C LEU A 86 -8.42 -6.84 19.46
N GLU A 87 -8.52 -7.10 20.76
CA GLU A 87 -9.65 -6.68 21.58
C GLU A 87 -9.19 -5.57 22.55
N LYS A 88 -9.94 -4.47 22.59
CA LYS A 88 -9.74 -3.38 23.54
C LYS A 88 -10.85 -3.38 24.57
N ASP A 89 -10.54 -3.78 25.79
CA ASP A 89 -11.46 -3.71 26.91
C ASP A 89 -11.49 -2.33 27.55
N ALA A 90 -12.66 -1.68 27.53
CA ALA A 90 -12.89 -0.48 28.32
C ALA A 90 -13.30 -0.87 29.75
N LYS A 91 -12.41 -0.70 30.72
CA LYS A 91 -12.56 -1.16 32.11
C LYS A 91 -13.76 -0.55 32.88
N PHE A 92 -14.41 0.48 32.37
CA PHE A 92 -15.45 1.23 33.07
C PHE A 92 -16.80 1.30 32.35
N LEU A 93 -17.03 0.53 31.25
CA LEU A 93 -18.28 0.51 30.54
C LEU A 93 -19.11 -0.75 30.80
N PRO A 94 -20.47 -0.65 30.84
CA PRO A 94 -21.33 -1.83 30.93
C PRO A 94 -21.06 -2.83 29.81
N GLY A 95 -21.21 -4.12 30.09
CA GLY A 95 -20.80 -5.22 29.21
C GLY A 95 -21.34 -5.22 27.76
N GLN A 96 -22.40 -4.45 27.49
CA GLN A 96 -22.97 -4.29 26.14
C GLN A 96 -22.26 -3.20 25.29
N LEU A 97 -21.41 -2.37 25.90
CA LEU A 97 -20.60 -1.33 25.27
C LEU A 97 -19.10 -1.65 25.35
N ARG A 98 -18.76 -2.86 25.84
CA ARG A 98 -17.38 -3.30 25.99
C ARG A 98 -16.81 -3.78 24.66
N GLY A 99 -15.62 -3.29 24.37
CA GLY A 99 -14.67 -3.92 23.49
C GLY A 99 -14.93 -3.69 21.99
N GLU A 100 -14.09 -2.89 21.40
CA GLU A 100 -13.89 -2.92 19.96
C GLU A 100 -12.97 -4.10 19.64
N ARG A 101 -13.52 -5.14 19.00
CA ARG A 101 -12.74 -6.28 18.51
C ARG A 101 -12.42 -6.07 17.04
N THR A 102 -11.16 -6.03 16.73
CA THR A 102 -10.65 -5.84 15.37
C THR A 102 -9.90 -7.10 14.94
N LEU A 103 -10.38 -7.73 13.87
CA LEU A 103 -9.66 -8.77 13.16
C LEU A 103 -8.90 -8.14 12.00
N PHE A 104 -7.60 -8.34 11.97
CA PHE A 104 -6.73 -7.83 10.92
C PHE A 104 -5.99 -8.98 10.27
N VAL A 105 -5.98 -8.99 8.92
CA VAL A 105 -5.19 -9.92 8.12
C VAL A 105 -3.94 -9.19 7.67
N GLY A 106 -2.79 -9.59 8.21
CA GLY A 106 -1.48 -9.06 7.84
C GLY A 106 -0.79 -9.98 6.85
N ASN A 107 -0.31 -9.43 5.76
CA ASN A 107 0.51 -10.12 4.76
C ASN A 107 1.91 -9.54 4.76
N GLY A 108 2.91 -10.38 4.56
CA GLY A 108 4.30 -9.95 4.50
C GLY A 108 5.26 -11.06 4.12
N SER A 109 6.51 -10.69 3.89
CA SER A 109 7.59 -11.61 3.57
C SER A 109 8.75 -11.47 4.54
N VAL A 110 9.52 -12.55 4.63
CA VAL A 110 10.81 -12.59 5.34
C VAL A 110 11.82 -13.24 4.42
N ASP A 111 12.93 -12.56 4.19
CA ASP A 111 14.03 -13.07 3.39
C ASP A 111 15.08 -13.69 4.31
N ALA A 112 15.65 -14.80 3.86
CA ALA A 112 16.78 -15.47 4.51
C ALA A 112 18.02 -15.32 3.63
N TYR A 113 19.07 -14.77 4.19
CA TYR A 113 20.30 -14.43 3.49
C TYR A 113 21.55 -14.92 4.18
N VAL A 114 22.61 -15.12 3.42
CA VAL A 114 23.96 -15.36 3.93
C VAL A 114 24.81 -14.13 3.65
N ASP A 115 25.42 -13.59 4.67
CA ASP A 115 26.30 -12.41 4.57
C ASP A 115 27.76 -12.87 4.35
N PHE A 116 28.28 -12.62 3.15
CA PHE A 116 29.65 -12.93 2.80
C PHE A 116 30.64 -11.81 3.08
N SER A 117 30.20 -10.66 3.56
CA SER A 117 31.10 -9.52 3.83
C SER A 117 32.11 -9.80 4.93
N HIS A 118 31.78 -10.74 5.83
CA HIS A 118 32.60 -11.11 6.98
C HIS A 118 33.22 -12.52 6.85
N ILE A 119 33.42 -13.01 5.63
CA ILE A 119 34.11 -14.29 5.43
C ILE A 119 35.55 -14.13 5.94
N ALA A 120 35.93 -14.96 6.91
CA ALA A 120 37.24 -14.92 7.50
C ALA A 120 38.36 -15.21 6.48
N ASN A 121 39.52 -14.57 6.64
CA ASN A 121 40.73 -14.94 5.89
C ASN A 121 41.04 -16.43 6.13
N GLY A 122 41.14 -17.22 5.06
CA GLY A 122 41.32 -18.67 5.15
C GLY A 122 40.04 -19.50 5.14
N ALA A 123 38.86 -18.86 4.98
CA ALA A 123 37.59 -19.57 4.79
C ALA A 123 37.55 -20.40 3.51
N LEU A 124 38.41 -20.10 2.54
CA LEU A 124 38.59 -20.85 1.31
C LEU A 124 39.93 -21.59 1.37
N THR A 125 39.91 -22.90 1.37
CA THR A 125 41.11 -23.75 1.32
C THR A 125 41.09 -24.59 0.03
N VAL A 126 42.16 -24.50 -0.74
CA VAL A 126 42.31 -25.22 -2.01
C VAL A 126 43.48 -26.21 -1.96
N ASP A 127 43.23 -27.49 -2.14
CA ASP A 127 44.25 -28.49 -2.38
C ASP A 127 44.37 -28.76 -3.89
N LYS A 128 45.46 -28.23 -4.46
CA LYS A 128 45.74 -28.36 -5.90
C LYS A 128 46.08 -29.80 -6.32
N LYS A 129 46.58 -30.63 -5.41
CA LYS A 129 46.97 -32.03 -5.73
C LYS A 129 45.76 -32.90 -5.90
N THR A 130 44.78 -32.72 -5.08
CA THR A 130 43.53 -33.50 -5.12
C THR A 130 42.41 -32.77 -5.89
N ASN A 131 42.65 -31.54 -6.31
CA ASN A 131 41.66 -30.68 -6.92
C ASN A 131 40.38 -30.51 -6.04
N THR A 132 40.63 -30.34 -4.73
CA THR A 132 39.61 -30.21 -3.71
C THR A 132 39.54 -28.78 -3.22
N VAL A 133 38.31 -28.27 -2.98
CA VAL A 133 38.09 -26.98 -2.34
C VAL A 133 37.16 -27.13 -1.14
N THR A 134 37.54 -26.50 -0.05
CA THR A 134 36.69 -26.38 1.16
C THR A 134 36.39 -24.91 1.41
N VAL A 135 35.11 -24.61 1.57
CA VAL A 135 34.61 -23.26 1.87
C VAL A 135 33.86 -23.28 3.19
N LYS A 136 34.21 -22.36 4.08
CA LYS A 136 33.52 -22.14 5.35
C LYS A 136 32.75 -20.81 5.27
N VAL A 137 31.41 -20.88 5.37
CA VAL A 137 30.51 -19.71 5.27
C VAL A 137 29.72 -19.51 6.55
N PRO A 138 29.24 -18.31 6.85
CA PRO A 138 28.32 -18.10 7.98
C PRO A 138 26.97 -18.76 7.72
N HIS A 139 26.22 -19.04 8.79
CA HIS A 139 24.82 -19.46 8.67
C HIS A 139 23.95 -18.34 8.12
N ALA A 140 22.86 -18.73 7.46
CA ALA A 140 21.85 -17.82 7.00
C ALA A 140 21.17 -17.13 8.19
N GLN A 141 20.83 -15.88 7.97
CA GLN A 141 20.08 -15.03 8.91
C GLN A 141 18.75 -14.63 8.27
N LEU A 142 17.74 -14.38 9.12
CA LEU A 142 16.48 -13.87 8.67
C LEU A 142 16.49 -12.34 8.67
N GLU A 143 15.98 -11.74 7.59
CA GLU A 143 15.72 -10.32 7.52
C GLU A 143 14.52 -9.98 8.42
N LYS A 144 14.36 -8.70 8.72
CA LYS A 144 13.15 -8.20 9.38
C LYS A 144 11.96 -8.37 8.44
N THR A 145 10.80 -8.67 9.02
CA THR A 145 9.56 -8.79 8.27
C THR A 145 9.30 -7.55 7.41
N ASN A 146 9.13 -7.76 6.12
CA ASN A 146 8.61 -6.78 5.18
C ASN A 146 7.10 -6.96 5.08
N LEU A 147 6.36 -6.10 5.80
CA LEU A 147 4.90 -6.13 5.76
C LEU A 147 4.40 -5.53 4.45
N ASP A 148 3.38 -6.13 3.85
CA ASP A 148 2.70 -5.62 2.66
C ASP A 148 1.39 -4.91 3.05
N PRO A 149 1.39 -3.57 3.18
CA PRO A 149 0.19 -2.82 3.55
C PRO A 149 -0.90 -2.87 2.48
N LYS A 150 -0.55 -3.11 1.21
CA LYS A 150 -1.52 -3.13 0.11
C LYS A 150 -2.40 -4.38 0.14
N HIS A 151 -1.86 -5.49 0.62
CA HIS A 151 -2.58 -6.76 0.75
C HIS A 151 -2.99 -7.07 2.18
N SER A 152 -2.71 -6.16 3.13
CA SER A 152 -3.14 -6.27 4.52
C SER A 152 -4.43 -5.48 4.72
N TYR A 153 -5.41 -6.07 5.43
CA TYR A 153 -6.73 -5.46 5.56
C TYR A 153 -7.42 -5.82 6.88
N VAL A 154 -8.34 -4.96 7.29
CA VAL A 154 -9.22 -5.22 8.43
C VAL A 154 -10.38 -6.08 7.98
N PHE A 155 -10.58 -7.20 8.69
CA PHE A 155 -11.73 -8.06 8.53
C PHE A 155 -12.67 -7.89 9.73
N ALA A 156 -13.64 -6.97 9.64
CA ALA A 156 -14.60 -6.74 10.70
C ALA A 156 -15.66 -7.83 10.71
N ARG A 157 -15.73 -8.62 11.78
CA ARG A 157 -16.73 -9.69 11.96
C ARG A 157 -18.01 -9.26 12.65
N GLN A 158 -18.10 -8.08 13.25
CA GLN A 158 -19.31 -7.65 13.97
C GLN A 158 -19.83 -6.30 13.48
N ARG A 159 -21.12 -6.34 13.07
CA ARG A 159 -22.02 -5.27 12.64
C ARG A 159 -21.68 -4.67 11.28
N GLY A 160 -22.48 -5.07 10.30
CA GLY A 160 -22.62 -4.66 8.90
C GLY A 160 -22.59 -3.17 8.53
N LEU A 161 -21.65 -2.39 9.06
CA LEU A 161 -21.54 -0.95 8.83
C LEU A 161 -20.18 -0.50 8.32
N PHE A 162 -19.23 -1.40 8.05
CA PHE A 162 -17.91 -1.01 7.57
C PHE A 162 -17.74 -1.20 6.07
N ASN A 163 -18.37 -0.32 5.29
CA ASN A 163 -18.18 -0.27 3.84
C ASN A 163 -17.00 0.63 3.40
N ARG A 164 -16.20 1.20 4.32
CA ARG A 164 -15.11 2.10 3.98
C ARG A 164 -13.89 1.84 4.86
N PHE A 165 -12.96 1.04 4.34
CA PHE A 165 -11.67 0.77 5.00
C PHE A 165 -10.84 2.04 5.29
N GLY A 166 -10.94 3.06 4.44
CA GLY A 166 -10.26 4.33 4.63
C GLY A 166 -10.69 5.09 5.87
N ASP A 167 -11.97 5.01 6.22
CA ASP A 167 -12.53 5.77 7.36
C ASP A 167 -12.10 5.18 8.71
N PHE A 168 -11.85 3.87 8.77
CA PHE A 168 -11.39 3.22 10.01
C PHE A 168 -9.99 3.69 10.40
N PHE A 169 -9.06 3.73 9.45
CA PHE A 169 -7.69 4.13 9.73
C PHE A 169 -7.52 5.63 9.91
N SER A 170 -8.33 6.45 9.23
CA SER A 170 -8.31 7.90 9.44
C SER A 170 -8.78 8.30 10.84
N SER A 171 -9.65 7.48 11.46
CA SER A 171 -10.18 7.74 12.81
C SER A 171 -9.23 7.28 13.93
N ASN A 172 -8.29 6.34 13.66
CA ASN A 172 -7.47 5.73 14.71
C ASN A 172 -6.06 5.31 14.22
N PRO A 173 -5.17 6.26 13.90
CA PRO A 173 -3.84 5.96 13.36
C PRO A 173 -2.96 5.13 14.32
N ASN A 174 -3.13 5.31 15.64
CA ASN A 174 -2.40 4.52 16.63
C ASN A 174 -2.79 3.03 16.62
N GLN A 175 -4.05 2.74 16.31
CA GLN A 175 -4.53 1.36 16.23
C GLN A 175 -4.01 0.67 14.97
N GLN A 176 -3.95 1.37 13.86
CA GLN A 176 -3.34 0.88 12.63
C GLN A 176 -1.88 0.49 12.84
N GLN A 177 -1.10 1.38 13.45
CA GLN A 177 0.30 1.11 13.76
C GLN A 177 0.45 -0.12 14.65
N GLN A 178 -0.39 -0.27 15.69
CA GLN A 178 -0.36 -1.42 16.59
C GLN A 178 -0.65 -2.73 15.84
N LEU A 179 -1.64 -2.75 14.94
CA LEU A 179 -1.96 -3.93 14.13
C LEU A 179 -0.80 -4.32 13.21
N TYR A 180 -0.14 -3.34 12.59
CA TYR A 180 1.02 -3.58 11.74
C TYR A 180 2.20 -4.13 12.55
N VAL A 181 2.51 -3.56 13.71
CA VAL A 181 3.58 -4.04 14.58
C VAL A 181 3.33 -5.48 15.03
N LEU A 182 2.11 -5.78 15.49
CA LEU A 182 1.73 -7.13 15.91
C LEU A 182 1.78 -8.13 14.74
N SER A 183 1.35 -7.72 13.55
CA SER A 183 1.41 -8.57 12.37
C SER A 183 2.85 -8.87 11.97
N ALA A 184 3.71 -7.84 11.94
CA ALA A 184 5.13 -8.02 11.63
C ALA A 184 5.81 -8.95 12.64
N GLN A 185 5.51 -8.80 13.92
CA GLN A 185 6.05 -9.68 14.96
C GLN A 185 5.59 -11.14 14.78
N LYS A 186 4.29 -11.37 14.57
CA LYS A 186 3.76 -12.72 14.34
C LYS A 186 4.33 -13.37 13.07
N ILE A 187 4.55 -12.59 12.00
CA ILE A 187 5.19 -13.06 10.78
C ILE A 187 6.65 -13.43 11.07
N GLN A 188 7.37 -12.60 11.82
CA GLN A 188 8.76 -12.89 12.21
C GLN A 188 8.87 -14.17 13.03
N ASP A 189 7.96 -14.36 14.00
CA ASP A 189 7.91 -15.57 14.83
C ASP A 189 7.61 -16.81 13.96
N ALA A 190 6.67 -16.70 13.04
CA ALA A 190 6.37 -17.77 12.10
C ALA A 190 7.57 -18.09 11.18
N ALA A 191 8.27 -17.09 10.69
CA ALA A 191 9.48 -17.28 9.89
C ALA A 191 10.58 -17.98 10.68
N ASN A 192 10.81 -17.57 11.94
CA ASN A 192 11.78 -18.21 12.82
C ASN A 192 11.47 -19.70 13.05
N ALA A 193 10.19 -20.05 13.15
CA ALA A 193 9.73 -21.42 13.37
C ALA A 193 9.64 -22.26 12.10
N SER A 194 9.68 -21.65 10.91
CA SER A 194 9.39 -22.33 9.62
C SER A 194 10.55 -23.14 9.03
N GLY A 195 11.75 -23.02 9.60
CA GLY A 195 12.97 -23.58 9.02
C GLY A 195 13.48 -22.82 7.79
N LEU A 196 13.07 -21.57 7.59
CA LEU A 196 13.46 -20.75 6.44
C LEU A 196 14.98 -20.52 6.40
N ALA A 197 15.64 -20.29 7.55
CA ALA A 197 17.08 -20.14 7.63
C ALA A 197 17.82 -21.43 7.24
N GLN A 198 17.35 -22.61 7.68
CA GLN A 198 17.92 -23.90 7.30
C GLN A 198 17.79 -24.15 5.81
N ARG A 199 16.67 -23.76 5.20
CA ARG A 199 16.47 -23.84 3.75
C ARG A 199 17.46 -22.95 3.01
N ALA A 200 17.69 -21.74 3.52
CA ALA A 200 18.68 -20.83 2.96
C ALA A 200 20.11 -21.37 3.04
N ASP A 201 20.49 -22.03 4.14
CA ASP A 201 21.76 -22.73 4.27
C ASP A 201 21.90 -23.83 3.19
N ILE A 202 20.88 -24.65 3.01
CA ILE A 202 20.87 -25.72 1.99
C ILE A 202 21.04 -25.13 0.57
N ASN A 203 20.28 -24.08 0.25
CA ASN A 203 20.35 -23.43 -1.05
C ASN A 203 21.72 -22.78 -1.30
N THR A 204 22.29 -22.14 -0.28
CA THR A 204 23.63 -21.54 -0.34
C THR A 204 24.70 -22.61 -0.57
N LYS A 205 24.64 -23.72 0.17
CA LYS A 205 25.54 -24.85 -0.01
C LYS A 205 25.47 -25.40 -1.44
N GLN A 206 24.26 -25.57 -1.97
CA GLN A 206 24.05 -26.08 -3.32
C GLN A 206 24.56 -25.10 -4.38
N MET A 207 24.27 -23.82 -4.24
CA MET A 207 24.76 -22.77 -5.13
C MET A 207 26.29 -22.74 -5.18
N LEU A 208 26.95 -22.67 -4.02
CA LEU A 208 28.42 -22.66 -3.93
C LEU A 208 29.03 -23.94 -4.49
N THR A 209 28.44 -25.11 -4.20
CA THR A 209 28.91 -26.40 -4.72
C THR A 209 28.85 -26.42 -6.24
N ASN A 210 27.74 -25.99 -6.83
CA ASN A 210 27.57 -25.98 -8.29
C ASN A 210 28.53 -24.96 -8.94
N MET A 211 28.67 -23.78 -8.36
CA MET A 211 29.58 -22.74 -8.85
C MET A 211 31.04 -23.22 -8.84
N LEU A 212 31.49 -23.80 -7.75
CA LEU A 212 32.87 -24.27 -7.61
C LEU A 212 33.16 -25.49 -8.50
N LYS A 213 32.20 -26.39 -8.68
CA LYS A 213 32.30 -27.48 -9.65
C LYS A 213 32.41 -26.95 -11.08
N ALA A 214 31.63 -25.90 -11.43
CA ALA A 214 31.73 -25.26 -12.75
C ALA A 214 33.11 -24.60 -13.00
N LEU A 215 33.78 -24.17 -11.92
CA LEU A 215 35.16 -23.68 -11.97
C LEU A 215 36.20 -24.79 -12.09
N GLY A 216 35.81 -26.09 -12.13
CA GLY A 216 36.66 -27.21 -12.40
C GLY A 216 37.14 -28.00 -11.16
N PHE A 217 36.68 -27.66 -9.95
CA PHE A 217 37.00 -28.45 -8.76
C PHE A 217 36.27 -29.78 -8.77
N LYS A 218 37.00 -30.86 -8.49
CA LYS A 218 36.45 -32.22 -8.46
C LYS A 218 35.66 -32.51 -7.18
N VAL A 219 36.19 -32.06 -6.07
CA VAL A 219 35.59 -32.23 -4.74
C VAL A 219 35.37 -30.86 -4.11
N VAL A 220 34.12 -30.58 -3.74
CA VAL A 220 33.72 -29.34 -3.12
C VAL A 220 33.08 -29.65 -1.77
N THR A 221 33.62 -29.07 -0.70
CA THR A 221 33.09 -29.18 0.64
C THR A 221 32.68 -27.78 1.13
N VAL A 222 31.38 -27.60 1.40
CA VAL A 222 30.86 -26.36 1.99
C VAL A 222 30.41 -26.65 3.42
N THR A 223 31.00 -25.93 4.37
CA THR A 223 30.70 -26.03 5.81
C THR A 223 30.25 -24.69 6.33
N PHE A 224 29.40 -24.71 7.36
CA PHE A 224 28.95 -23.50 8.01
C PHE A 224 29.80 -23.25 9.27
N ALA A 225 30.07 -21.97 9.55
CA ALA A 225 30.73 -21.57 10.77
C ALA A 225 29.81 -21.86 11.96
N THR A 226 30.34 -22.45 13.02
CA THR A 226 29.62 -22.54 14.30
C THR A 226 29.32 -21.11 14.74
N SER A 227 28.04 -20.80 15.06
CA SER A 227 27.69 -19.50 15.67
C SER A 227 28.55 -19.30 16.92
N PRO A 228 29.09 -18.08 17.12
CA PRO A 228 29.84 -17.75 18.31
C PRO A 228 29.01 -17.89 19.57
#